data_00798a6dc2207a54e12c26f8742dc1e8
#
_entry.id   00798a6dc2207a54e12c26f8742dc1e8
#
_cell.length_a   1.000
_cell.length_b   1.000
_cell.length_c   1.000
_cell.angle_alpha   90.00
_cell.angle_beta   90.00
_cell.angle_gamma   90.00
#
_symmetry.space_group_name_H-M   'P 1'
#
loop_
_entity.id
_entity.type
_entity.pdbx_description
1 polymer ?
#
loop_
_entity_poly.entity_id
_entity_poly.type
_entity_poly.pdbx_seq_one_letter_code
_entity_poly.pdbx_strand_id
1 'polypeptide(L)'
;MLNAANTVFNERLMYPIYEIIGGEKFMAPSANSYHNRSMGRLYNVIDTYCFKNKAGYVFTDSLDVQFPDGSTYRPDLVVVKKENADIIDWQGVIHGSPDMVVEILSKSTKKNDVTIKKDTYEKFGVKEYWIVDPFIKSVSVYLLRDGKFELDEEYIYYEKDEYDFKNLTDEQKAEVKTEVALNIFPEIKIKLQDIFEIY
;
A
#
# COMPACT_ATOMS: atom_id res chain seq x y z
N MET A 1 31.77 8.80 -28.19
CA MET A 1 30.30 8.79 -28.37
C MET A 1 29.69 8.01 -27.20
N LEU A 2 29.03 8.70 -26.27
CA LEU A 2 28.28 8.02 -25.22
C LEU A 2 27.10 7.30 -25.88
N ASN A 3 26.97 6.00 -25.62
CA ASN A 3 25.94 5.15 -26.19
C ASN A 3 24.57 5.61 -25.68
N ALA A 4 23.55 5.72 -26.53
CA ALA A 4 22.20 6.19 -26.18
C ALA A 4 21.60 5.42 -25.00
N ALA A 5 21.93 4.14 -24.82
CA ALA A 5 21.52 3.34 -23.67
C ALA A 5 22.06 3.87 -22.33
N ASN A 6 23.30 4.40 -22.31
CA ASN A 6 23.90 5.00 -21.11
C ASN A 6 23.27 6.34 -20.77
N THR A 7 22.81 7.10 -21.78
CA THR A 7 22.14 8.38 -21.59
C THR A 7 20.76 8.18 -20.92
N VAL A 8 19.98 7.22 -21.41
CA VAL A 8 18.66 6.88 -20.84
C VAL A 8 18.78 6.34 -19.41
N PHE A 9 19.80 5.52 -19.13
CA PHE A 9 20.04 4.99 -17.79
C PHE A 9 20.44 6.12 -16.81
N ASN A 10 21.30 7.05 -17.22
CA ASN A 10 21.68 8.19 -16.41
C ASN A 10 20.52 9.21 -16.18
N GLU A 11 19.65 9.37 -17.17
CA GLU A 11 18.47 10.23 -17.02
C GLU A 11 17.51 9.65 -15.98
N ARG A 12 17.27 8.35 -15.95
CA ARG A 12 16.43 7.70 -14.92
C ARG A 12 16.96 7.87 -13.49
N LEU A 13 18.27 7.94 -13.30
CA LEU A 13 18.91 8.17 -11.99
C LEU A 13 18.92 9.64 -11.55
N MET A 14 18.67 10.59 -12.46
CA MET A 14 18.74 12.02 -12.16
C MET A 14 17.38 12.70 -11.96
N TYR A 15 16.26 12.04 -12.24
CA TYR A 15 14.94 12.65 -12.03
C TYR A 15 14.42 12.37 -10.63
N PRO A 16 13.99 13.39 -9.89
CA PRO A 16 13.31 13.20 -8.63
C PRO A 16 12.05 12.33 -8.86
N ILE A 17 11.79 11.40 -7.94
CA ILE A 17 10.60 10.57 -7.94
C ILE A 17 9.39 11.50 -7.79
N TYR A 18 8.49 11.49 -8.75
CA TYR A 18 7.26 12.29 -8.68
C TYR A 18 6.05 11.44 -9.12
N GLU A 19 4.90 11.78 -8.55
CA GLU A 19 3.59 11.29 -8.94
C GLU A 19 2.85 12.36 -9.75
N ILE A 20 1.93 11.95 -10.61
CA ILE A 20 1.01 12.86 -11.31
C ILE A 20 -0.38 12.69 -10.68
N ILE A 21 -0.80 13.69 -9.91
CA ILE A 21 -2.07 13.69 -9.18
C ILE A 21 -2.92 14.84 -9.72
N GLY A 22 -4.05 14.54 -10.35
CA GLY A 22 -4.91 15.57 -10.95
C GLY A 22 -4.22 16.44 -12.01
N GLY A 23 -3.21 15.89 -12.72
CA GLY A 23 -2.41 16.60 -13.72
C GLY A 23 -1.24 17.41 -13.17
N GLU A 24 -1.06 17.49 -11.85
CA GLU A 24 0.05 18.18 -11.19
C GLU A 24 1.13 17.20 -10.73
N LYS A 25 2.40 17.65 -10.75
CA LYS A 25 3.53 16.84 -10.28
C LYS A 25 3.78 17.06 -8.79
N PHE A 26 3.79 15.97 -8.04
CA PHE A 26 4.12 15.94 -6.63
C PHE A 26 5.41 15.15 -6.41
N MET A 27 6.39 15.75 -5.73
CA MET A 27 7.61 15.01 -5.34
C MET A 27 7.28 14.05 -4.21
N ALA A 28 7.68 12.79 -4.37
CA ALA A 28 7.60 11.82 -3.28
C ALA A 28 8.59 12.21 -2.17
N PRO A 29 8.13 12.37 -0.92
CA PRO A 29 9.02 12.64 0.19
C PRO A 29 9.87 11.40 0.51
N SER A 30 11.02 11.60 1.16
CA SER A 30 11.80 10.48 1.65
C SER A 30 11.04 9.74 2.77
N ALA A 31 10.89 8.44 2.61
CA ALA A 31 10.28 7.58 3.61
C ALA A 31 11.13 7.55 4.90
N ASN A 32 10.48 7.56 6.07
CA ASN A 32 11.15 7.38 7.35
C ASN A 32 11.30 5.88 7.70
N SER A 33 12.03 5.59 8.78
CA SER A 33 12.32 4.21 9.18
C SER A 33 11.07 3.39 9.54
N TYR A 34 10.05 4.01 10.14
CA TYR A 34 8.79 3.35 10.48
C TYR A 34 8.04 2.92 9.22
N HIS A 35 7.92 3.83 8.26
CA HIS A 35 7.33 3.58 6.95
C HIS A 35 8.02 2.41 6.26
N ASN A 36 9.35 2.49 6.05
CA ASN A 36 10.10 1.45 5.36
C ASN A 36 9.99 0.08 6.05
N ARG A 37 9.94 0.08 7.39
CA ARG A 37 9.81 -1.16 8.13
C ARG A 37 8.45 -1.80 7.97
N SER A 38 7.37 -1.03 8.10
CA SER A 38 5.99 -1.52 7.87
C SER A 38 5.82 -2.02 6.44
N MET A 39 6.34 -1.29 5.45
CA MET A 39 6.32 -1.69 4.05
C MET A 39 7.04 -3.03 3.83
N GLY A 40 8.28 -3.16 4.31
CA GLY A 40 9.07 -4.37 4.13
C GLY A 40 8.43 -5.61 4.77
N ARG A 41 7.75 -5.44 5.92
CA ARG A 41 7.06 -6.53 6.60
C ARG A 41 5.79 -6.96 5.88
N LEU A 42 4.97 -6.02 5.43
CA LEU A 42 3.79 -6.29 4.62
C LEU A 42 4.18 -6.96 3.30
N TYR A 43 5.17 -6.40 2.60
CA TYR A 43 5.70 -7.01 1.38
C TYR A 43 6.11 -8.46 1.60
N ASN A 44 6.93 -8.72 2.61
CA ASN A 44 7.45 -10.07 2.86
C ASN A 44 6.34 -11.12 3.07
N VAL A 45 5.31 -10.78 3.82
CA VAL A 45 4.20 -11.73 4.09
C VAL A 45 3.39 -11.97 2.82
N ILE A 46 3.00 -10.90 2.12
CA ILE A 46 2.12 -10.99 0.95
C ILE A 46 2.87 -11.63 -0.23
N ASP A 47 4.11 -11.19 -0.50
CA ASP A 47 4.92 -11.74 -1.60
C ASP A 47 5.27 -13.22 -1.37
N THR A 48 5.62 -13.60 -0.13
CA THR A 48 5.88 -14.99 0.21
C THR A 48 4.67 -15.89 -0.09
N TYR A 49 3.47 -15.44 0.23
CA TYR A 49 2.25 -16.17 -0.09
C TYR A 49 2.03 -16.24 -1.61
N CYS A 50 2.09 -15.09 -2.29
CA CYS A 50 1.90 -15.00 -3.72
C CYS A 50 2.88 -15.89 -4.49
N PHE A 51 4.15 -15.89 -4.10
CA PHE A 51 5.19 -16.72 -4.71
C PHE A 51 4.94 -18.21 -4.50
N LYS A 52 4.69 -18.64 -3.25
CA LYS A 52 4.48 -20.06 -2.91
C LYS A 52 3.25 -20.65 -3.58
N ASN A 53 2.17 -19.87 -3.66
CA ASN A 53 0.89 -20.34 -4.19
C ASN A 53 0.69 -19.98 -5.67
N LYS A 54 1.65 -19.27 -6.29
CA LYS A 54 1.53 -18.72 -7.65
C LYS A 54 0.26 -17.88 -7.81
N ALA A 55 -0.09 -17.12 -6.77
CA ALA A 55 -1.36 -16.42 -6.66
C ALA A 55 -1.34 -15.02 -7.30
N GLY A 56 -0.16 -14.42 -7.46
CA GLY A 56 -0.02 -13.08 -8.00
C GLY A 56 1.38 -12.52 -7.86
N TYR A 57 1.47 -11.20 -7.98
CA TYR A 57 2.71 -10.44 -7.94
C TYR A 57 2.57 -9.27 -6.99
N VAL A 58 3.63 -8.98 -6.26
CA VAL A 58 3.67 -7.87 -5.31
C VAL A 58 4.82 -6.94 -5.70
N PHE A 59 4.54 -5.64 -5.76
CA PHE A 59 5.51 -4.61 -6.10
C PHE A 59 5.56 -3.55 -5.01
N THR A 60 6.71 -2.92 -4.86
CA THR A 60 6.93 -1.81 -3.92
C THR A 60 6.95 -0.46 -4.65
N ASP A 61 7.17 0.61 -3.93
CA ASP A 61 7.20 2.02 -4.31
C ASP A 61 8.09 2.43 -5.50
N SER A 62 8.69 1.48 -6.19
CA SER A 62 9.54 1.73 -7.37
C SER A 62 8.80 1.58 -8.71
N LEU A 63 7.52 1.21 -8.69
CA LEU A 63 6.74 0.92 -9.89
C LEU A 63 5.56 1.91 -10.04
N ASP A 64 5.43 2.46 -11.25
CA ASP A 64 4.32 3.36 -11.55
C ASP A 64 3.04 2.57 -11.85
N VAL A 65 1.92 3.03 -11.32
CA VAL A 65 0.56 2.61 -11.69
C VAL A 65 -0.09 3.71 -12.49
N GLN A 66 -0.34 3.46 -13.77
CA GLN A 66 -0.90 4.42 -14.70
C GLN A 66 -2.39 4.13 -14.95
N PHE A 67 -3.24 5.08 -14.61
CA PHE A 67 -4.67 4.99 -14.80
C PHE A 67 -5.12 5.57 -16.16
N PRO A 68 -6.31 5.15 -16.66
CA PRO A 68 -6.80 5.58 -17.98
C PRO A 68 -7.01 7.09 -18.14
N ASP A 69 -7.15 7.85 -17.05
CA ASP A 69 -7.28 9.32 -17.11
C ASP A 69 -5.93 10.06 -17.14
N GLY A 70 -4.83 9.31 -17.22
CA GLY A 70 -3.48 9.85 -17.22
C GLY A 70 -2.86 10.07 -15.84
N SER A 71 -3.62 9.82 -14.77
CA SER A 71 -3.06 9.82 -13.41
C SER A 71 -2.01 8.71 -13.29
N THR A 72 -0.89 9.03 -12.66
CA THR A 72 0.21 8.09 -12.44
C THR A 72 0.63 8.18 -10.99
N TYR A 73 0.44 7.09 -10.26
CA TYR A 73 0.77 6.99 -8.85
C TYR A 73 1.87 5.95 -8.62
N ARG A 74 2.53 6.10 -7.49
CA ARG A 74 3.56 5.17 -7.03
C ARG A 74 3.23 4.72 -5.62
N PRO A 75 2.30 3.75 -5.49
CA PRO A 75 1.89 3.25 -4.18
C PRO A 75 3.03 2.54 -3.45
N ASP A 76 2.97 2.54 -2.13
CA ASP A 76 3.98 1.84 -1.31
C ASP A 76 3.98 0.32 -1.56
N LEU A 77 2.79 -0.29 -1.71
CA LEU A 77 2.64 -1.68 -2.15
C LEU A 77 1.50 -1.81 -3.15
N VAL A 78 1.74 -2.64 -4.15
CA VAL A 78 0.75 -3.01 -5.18
C VAL A 78 0.68 -4.51 -5.27
N VAL A 79 -0.54 -5.07 -5.27
CA VAL A 79 -0.77 -6.50 -5.49
C VAL A 79 -1.61 -6.68 -6.75
N VAL A 80 -1.09 -7.50 -7.66
CA VAL A 80 -1.80 -7.92 -8.88
C VAL A 80 -1.98 -9.42 -8.82
N LYS A 81 -3.23 -9.89 -8.81
CA LYS A 81 -3.55 -11.31 -8.85
C LYS A 81 -3.10 -11.92 -10.17
N LYS A 82 -2.80 -13.20 -10.15
CA LYS A 82 -2.30 -13.91 -11.35
C LYS A 82 -3.24 -13.80 -12.54
N GLU A 83 -4.54 -13.85 -12.30
CA GLU A 83 -5.57 -13.73 -13.36
C GLU A 83 -5.62 -12.36 -14.02
N ASN A 84 -5.07 -11.32 -13.37
CA ASN A 84 -5.03 -9.94 -13.86
C ASN A 84 -3.62 -9.51 -14.31
N ALA A 85 -2.68 -10.44 -14.46
CA ALA A 85 -1.27 -10.15 -14.73
C ALA A 85 -0.99 -9.49 -16.09
N ASP A 86 -1.95 -9.45 -16.98
CA ASP A 86 -1.91 -8.78 -18.29
C ASP A 86 -1.78 -7.25 -18.18
N ILE A 87 -2.14 -6.66 -17.02
CA ILE A 87 -1.92 -5.23 -16.76
C ILE A 87 -0.46 -4.87 -16.45
N ILE A 88 0.42 -5.86 -16.22
CA ILE A 88 1.81 -5.65 -15.86
C ILE A 88 2.68 -5.51 -17.09
N ASP A 89 3.19 -4.30 -17.32
CA ASP A 89 4.35 -4.13 -18.19
C ASP A 89 5.64 -4.42 -17.39
N TRP A 90 6.26 -5.54 -17.69
CA TRP A 90 7.49 -5.98 -17.03
C TRP A 90 8.70 -5.05 -17.24
N GLN A 91 8.57 -4.02 -18.05
CA GLN A 91 9.58 -2.97 -18.21
C GLN A 91 9.41 -1.79 -17.24
N GLY A 92 8.36 -1.79 -16.41
CA GLY A 92 8.29 -0.88 -15.27
C GLY A 92 7.00 -0.09 -15.07
N VAL A 93 5.85 -0.53 -15.61
CA VAL A 93 4.56 0.15 -15.40
C VAL A 93 3.44 -0.87 -15.20
N ILE A 94 2.49 -0.56 -14.33
CA ILE A 94 1.21 -1.25 -14.24
C ILE A 94 0.17 -0.39 -14.94
N HIS A 95 -0.52 -0.92 -15.96
CA HIS A 95 -1.55 -0.21 -16.72
C HIS A 95 -2.94 -0.59 -16.22
N GLY A 96 -3.63 0.36 -15.60
CA GLY A 96 -4.98 0.15 -15.07
C GLY A 96 -4.99 -0.15 -13.57
N SER A 97 -5.94 -0.97 -13.13
CA SER A 97 -6.26 -1.13 -11.71
C SER A 97 -5.70 -2.41 -11.13
N PRO A 98 -4.74 -2.35 -10.22
CA PRO A 98 -4.30 -3.52 -9.46
C PRO A 98 -5.44 -4.03 -8.57
N ASP A 99 -5.31 -5.27 -8.07
CA ASP A 99 -6.32 -5.85 -7.19
C ASP A 99 -6.30 -5.24 -5.79
N MET A 100 -5.11 -4.87 -5.31
CA MET A 100 -4.94 -4.22 -4.00
C MET A 100 -3.84 -3.17 -4.07
N VAL A 101 -4.04 -2.10 -3.30
CA VAL A 101 -3.06 -1.04 -3.05
C VAL A 101 -2.92 -0.82 -1.56
N VAL A 102 -1.70 -0.59 -1.11
CA VAL A 102 -1.40 -0.13 0.25
C VAL A 102 -0.64 1.18 0.19
N GLU A 103 -1.10 2.17 0.93
CA GLU A 103 -0.39 3.42 1.19
C GLU A 103 0.00 3.48 2.67
N ILE A 104 1.27 3.75 2.94
CA ILE A 104 1.80 3.86 4.30
C ILE A 104 2.04 5.32 4.59
N LEU A 105 1.30 5.87 5.54
CA LEU A 105 1.26 7.30 5.77
C LEU A 105 2.61 7.86 6.22
N SER A 106 2.96 8.97 5.61
CA SER A 106 3.99 9.88 6.09
C SER A 106 3.35 11.24 6.44
N LYS A 107 4.08 12.09 7.14
CA LYS A 107 3.56 13.44 7.48
C LYS A 107 3.21 14.29 6.26
N SER A 108 3.85 14.02 5.12
CA SER A 108 3.72 14.81 3.90
C SER A 108 2.71 14.24 2.89
N THR A 109 2.45 12.93 2.90
CA THR A 109 1.54 12.28 1.94
C THR A 109 0.13 12.09 2.47
N LYS A 110 -0.05 12.06 3.79
CA LYS A 110 -1.33 11.72 4.46
C LYS A 110 -2.56 12.33 3.80
N LYS A 111 -2.52 13.62 3.44
CA LYS A 111 -3.69 14.29 2.83
C LYS A 111 -4.04 13.68 1.46
N ASN A 112 -3.05 13.44 0.61
CA ASN A 112 -3.27 12.92 -0.75
C ASN A 112 -3.75 11.46 -0.70
N ASP A 113 -3.14 10.65 0.18
CA ASP A 113 -3.45 9.22 0.31
C ASP A 113 -4.89 9.00 0.79
N VAL A 114 -5.36 9.80 1.76
CA VAL A 114 -6.73 9.67 2.30
C VAL A 114 -7.81 10.35 1.45
N THR A 115 -7.46 11.10 0.41
CA THR A 115 -8.39 11.84 -0.45
C THR A 115 -8.20 11.49 -1.93
N ILE A 116 -7.37 12.23 -2.64
CA ILE A 116 -7.29 12.19 -4.11
C ILE A 116 -6.90 10.80 -4.63
N LYS A 117 -5.91 10.14 -4.01
CA LYS A 117 -5.51 8.78 -4.41
C LYS A 117 -6.64 7.79 -4.15
N LYS A 118 -7.27 7.86 -2.96
CA LYS A 118 -8.41 7.01 -2.61
C LYS A 118 -9.54 7.14 -3.63
N ASP A 119 -9.92 8.38 -3.99
CA ASP A 119 -10.97 8.63 -4.98
C ASP A 119 -10.61 8.06 -6.36
N THR A 120 -9.32 8.13 -6.74
CA THR A 120 -8.84 7.56 -8.00
C THR A 120 -8.85 6.04 -7.96
N TYR A 121 -8.38 5.41 -6.90
CA TYR A 121 -8.41 3.95 -6.73
C TYR A 121 -9.85 3.42 -6.75
N GLU A 122 -10.78 4.11 -6.07
CA GLU A 122 -12.21 3.82 -6.12
C GLU A 122 -12.75 3.90 -7.53
N LYS A 123 -12.55 5.04 -8.20
CA LYS A 123 -13.04 5.33 -9.55
C LYS A 123 -12.63 4.27 -10.57
N PHE A 124 -11.42 3.76 -10.46
CA PHE A 124 -10.88 2.79 -11.40
C PHE A 124 -11.02 1.32 -10.95
N GLY A 125 -11.63 1.07 -9.80
CA GLY A 125 -12.04 -0.27 -9.41
C GLY A 125 -10.96 -1.11 -8.73
N VAL A 126 -9.99 -0.48 -8.02
CA VAL A 126 -9.13 -1.19 -7.07
C VAL A 126 -10.01 -1.87 -6.03
N LYS A 127 -9.87 -3.18 -5.84
CA LYS A 127 -10.81 -3.97 -5.02
C LYS A 127 -10.59 -3.79 -3.52
N GLU A 128 -9.34 -3.65 -3.12
CA GLU A 128 -8.94 -3.52 -1.72
C GLU A 128 -7.90 -2.41 -1.57
N TYR A 129 -8.14 -1.49 -0.65
CA TYR A 129 -7.26 -0.36 -0.37
C TYR A 129 -6.96 -0.26 1.11
N TRP A 130 -5.69 -0.31 1.47
CA TRP A 130 -5.25 -0.16 2.85
C TRP A 130 -4.54 1.15 3.07
N ILE A 131 -4.89 1.81 4.17
CA ILE A 131 -4.13 2.94 4.70
C ILE A 131 -3.47 2.46 6.00
N VAL A 132 -2.15 2.47 6.03
CA VAL A 132 -1.36 2.08 7.19
C VAL A 132 -0.74 3.33 7.81
N ASP A 133 -1.05 3.62 9.07
CA ASP A 133 -0.43 4.73 9.80
C ASP A 133 0.53 4.18 10.86
N PRO A 134 1.85 4.18 10.60
CA PRO A 134 2.82 3.61 11.51
C PRO A 134 3.04 4.45 12.78
N PHE A 135 2.53 5.69 12.84
CA PHE A 135 2.68 6.55 14.02
C PHE A 135 1.62 6.26 15.08
N ILE A 136 0.39 6.02 14.67
CA ILE A 136 -0.70 5.60 15.56
C ILE A 136 -0.93 4.09 15.52
N LYS A 137 -0.08 3.36 14.79
CA LYS A 137 -0.08 1.90 14.66
C LYS A 137 -1.45 1.36 14.22
N SER A 138 -2.04 1.95 13.18
CA SER A 138 -3.35 1.55 12.67
C SER A 138 -3.29 1.08 11.22
N VAL A 139 -4.27 0.22 10.86
CA VAL A 139 -4.55 -0.20 9.49
C VAL A 139 -6.03 0.02 9.22
N SER A 140 -6.36 0.92 8.29
CA SER A 140 -7.72 1.10 7.81
C SER A 140 -7.88 0.33 6.49
N VAL A 141 -8.83 -0.60 6.45
CA VAL A 141 -9.13 -1.44 5.29
C VAL A 141 -10.37 -0.92 4.60
N TYR A 142 -10.24 -0.57 3.32
CA TYR A 142 -11.35 -0.18 2.46
C TYR A 142 -11.58 -1.26 1.41
N LEU A 143 -12.83 -1.67 1.24
CA LEU A 143 -13.24 -2.62 0.21
C LEU A 143 -14.17 -1.94 -0.78
N LEU A 144 -13.97 -2.25 -2.06
CA LEU A 144 -14.84 -1.75 -3.13
C LEU A 144 -16.13 -2.57 -3.16
N ARG A 145 -17.24 -1.93 -2.79
CA ARG A 145 -18.59 -2.49 -2.84
C ARG A 145 -19.48 -1.58 -3.67
N ASP A 146 -20.16 -2.13 -4.64
CA ASP A 146 -21.05 -1.39 -5.56
C ASP A 146 -20.40 -0.13 -6.17
N GLY A 147 -19.08 -0.23 -6.47
CA GLY A 147 -18.29 0.85 -7.07
C GLY A 147 -17.87 1.96 -6.10
N LYS A 148 -18.02 1.75 -4.80
CA LYS A 148 -17.60 2.66 -3.73
C LYS A 148 -16.73 1.99 -2.69
N PHE A 149 -15.73 2.74 -2.19
CA PHE A 149 -14.95 2.29 -1.05
C PHE A 149 -15.73 2.47 0.25
N GLU A 150 -16.02 1.36 0.89
CA GLU A 150 -16.53 1.31 2.25
C GLU A 150 -15.39 0.95 3.20
N LEU A 151 -15.33 1.64 4.35
CA LEU A 151 -14.44 1.24 5.43
C LEU A 151 -14.96 -0.09 6.00
N ASP A 152 -14.24 -1.17 5.75
CA ASP A 152 -14.59 -2.49 6.26
C ASP A 152 -14.22 -2.61 7.74
N GLU A 153 -13.01 -2.18 8.08
CA GLU A 153 -12.51 -2.25 9.45
C GLU A 153 -11.35 -1.26 9.66
N GLU A 154 -11.20 -0.81 10.90
CA GLU A 154 -10.01 -0.11 11.38
C GLU A 154 -9.37 -0.91 12.51
N TYR A 155 -8.13 -1.31 12.31
CA TYR A 155 -7.34 -2.08 13.26
C TYR A 155 -6.34 -1.17 13.96
N ILE A 156 -6.23 -1.30 15.29
CA ILE A 156 -5.25 -0.57 16.10
C ILE A 156 -4.39 -1.58 16.84
N TYR A 157 -3.07 -1.46 16.70
CA TYR A 157 -2.12 -2.24 17.47
C TYR A 157 -1.78 -1.54 18.77
N TYR A 158 -2.05 -2.20 19.87
CA TYR A 158 -1.67 -1.78 21.21
C TYR A 158 -0.50 -2.61 21.72
N GLU A 159 0.55 -1.97 22.20
CA GLU A 159 1.54 -2.64 23.02
C GLU A 159 0.95 -2.94 24.39
N LYS A 160 1.22 -4.12 24.95
CA LYS A 160 0.62 -4.56 26.23
C LYS A 160 0.87 -3.59 27.39
N ASP A 161 1.97 -2.86 27.33
CA ASP A 161 2.36 -1.89 28.35
C ASP A 161 1.93 -0.44 28.05
N GLU A 162 1.31 -0.19 26.88
CA GLU A 162 0.81 1.14 26.53
C GLU A 162 -0.33 1.59 27.47
N TYR A 163 -0.32 2.88 27.77
CA TYR A 163 -1.33 3.50 28.63
C TYR A 163 -2.74 3.28 28.10
N ASP A 164 -2.93 3.41 26.79
CA ASP A 164 -4.24 3.28 26.16
C ASP A 164 -4.79 1.86 26.30
N PHE A 165 -3.95 0.82 26.10
CA PHE A 165 -4.40 -0.57 26.30
C PHE A 165 -4.75 -0.86 27.75
N LYS A 166 -3.98 -0.34 28.71
CA LYS A 166 -4.23 -0.53 30.15
C LYS A 166 -5.56 0.08 30.63
N ASN A 167 -6.01 1.14 29.94
CA ASN A 167 -7.26 1.84 30.28
C ASN A 167 -8.49 1.26 29.59
N LEU A 168 -8.34 0.29 28.69
CA LEU A 168 -9.48 -0.44 28.13
C LEU A 168 -10.14 -1.31 29.20
N THR A 169 -11.47 -1.41 29.14
CA THR A 169 -12.20 -2.41 29.95
C THR A 169 -11.90 -3.83 29.47
N ASP A 170 -12.24 -4.84 30.27
CA ASP A 170 -12.00 -6.22 29.86
C ASP A 170 -12.84 -6.61 28.63
N GLU A 171 -14.05 -6.07 28.49
CA GLU A 171 -14.88 -6.20 27.30
C GLU A 171 -14.20 -5.58 26.06
N GLN A 172 -13.70 -4.35 26.19
CA GLN A 172 -12.98 -3.67 25.09
C GLN A 172 -11.71 -4.42 24.69
N LYS A 173 -10.94 -4.95 25.67
CA LYS A 173 -9.74 -5.77 25.39
C LYS A 173 -10.07 -7.04 24.63
N ALA A 174 -11.22 -7.65 24.93
CA ALA A 174 -11.68 -8.87 24.24
C ALA A 174 -12.10 -8.60 22.79
N GLU A 175 -12.50 -7.36 22.47
CA GLU A 175 -12.87 -6.94 21.11
C GLU A 175 -11.67 -6.49 20.25
N VAL A 176 -10.50 -6.27 20.86
CA VAL A 176 -9.31 -5.85 20.13
C VAL A 176 -8.89 -6.91 19.12
N LYS A 177 -8.97 -6.56 17.86
CA LYS A 177 -8.50 -7.41 16.76
C LYS A 177 -6.98 -7.32 16.67
N THR A 178 -6.32 -8.45 16.64
CA THR A 178 -4.84 -8.54 16.61
C THR A 178 -4.29 -8.94 15.25
N GLU A 179 -5.16 -9.31 14.32
CA GLU A 179 -4.80 -9.75 12.97
C GLU A 179 -5.70 -9.06 11.95
N VAL A 180 -5.13 -8.70 10.82
CA VAL A 180 -5.84 -8.22 9.63
C VAL A 180 -5.77 -9.28 8.54
N ALA A 181 -6.91 -9.58 7.91
CA ALA A 181 -6.99 -10.48 6.77
C ALA A 181 -7.03 -9.69 5.46
N LEU A 182 -6.36 -10.21 4.42
CA LEU A 182 -6.52 -9.67 3.07
C LEU A 182 -7.84 -10.18 2.48
N ASN A 183 -8.65 -9.29 1.94
CA ASN A 183 -9.90 -9.71 1.31
C ASN A 183 -9.65 -10.36 -0.06
N ILE A 184 -8.64 -9.90 -0.81
CA ILE A 184 -8.24 -10.51 -2.09
C ILE A 184 -7.60 -11.90 -1.93
N PHE A 185 -7.07 -12.23 -0.73
CA PHE A 185 -6.49 -13.52 -0.34
C PHE A 185 -6.86 -13.84 1.11
N PRO A 186 -8.10 -14.33 1.39
CA PRO A 186 -8.61 -14.51 2.75
C PRO A 186 -7.83 -15.49 3.63
N GLU A 187 -6.96 -16.30 3.01
CA GLU A 187 -6.06 -17.22 3.71
C GLU A 187 -4.90 -16.51 4.39
N ILE A 188 -4.57 -15.27 3.96
CA ILE A 188 -3.51 -14.47 4.57
C ILE A 188 -4.11 -13.71 5.76
N LYS A 189 -3.58 -13.99 6.94
CA LYS A 189 -3.80 -13.19 8.14
C LYS A 189 -2.47 -12.65 8.63
N ILE A 190 -2.39 -11.34 8.78
CA ILE A 190 -1.18 -10.63 9.21
C ILE A 190 -1.40 -10.13 10.62
N LYS A 191 -0.53 -10.51 11.55
CA LYS A 191 -0.58 -9.98 12.90
C LYS A 191 -0.16 -8.51 12.90
N LEU A 192 -0.93 -7.66 13.57
CA LEU A 192 -0.60 -6.24 13.69
C LEU A 192 0.76 -6.04 14.37
N GLN A 193 1.12 -6.90 15.33
CA GLN A 193 2.44 -6.95 15.93
C GLN A 193 3.55 -7.08 14.88
N ASP A 194 3.35 -7.95 13.89
CA ASP A 194 4.35 -8.17 12.84
C ASP A 194 4.54 -6.94 11.94
N ILE A 195 3.53 -6.06 11.85
CA ILE A 195 3.61 -4.79 11.09
C ILE A 195 4.32 -3.71 11.91
N PHE A 196 3.99 -3.56 13.20
CA PHE A 196 4.30 -2.36 13.96
C PHE A 196 5.36 -2.51 15.04
N GLU A 197 5.59 -3.72 15.58
CA GLU A 197 6.52 -3.90 16.69
C GLU A 197 7.97 -3.56 16.30
N ILE A 198 8.63 -2.81 17.18
CA ILE A 198 10.05 -2.45 17.07
C ILE A 198 10.75 -3.08 18.29
N TYR A 199 11.66 -3.98 18.04
CA TYR A 199 12.55 -4.59 19.07
C TYR A 199 13.97 -4.07 18.93
#